data_3ee0bfd568adf691c372dca25f61eef7
#
_entry.id   3ee0bfd568adf691c372dca25f61eef7
#
_cell.length_a   1.000
_cell.length_b   1.000
_cell.length_c   1.000
_cell.angle_alpha   90.00
_cell.angle_beta   90.00
_cell.angle_gamma   90.00
#
_symmetry.space_group_name_H-M   'P 1'
#
loop_
_entity.id
_entity.type
_entity.pdbx_description
1 polymer ?
#
loop_
_entity_poly.entity_id
_entity_poly.type
_entity_poly.pdbx_seq_one_letter_code
_entity_poly.pdbx_strand_id
1 'polypeptide(L)'
;EAEKGNNEYNATRIDWWQHPDRDEDWYKRELGNLGSEDAFNRQYGNEFTSSSTLLLSPGTMKTIRQKAKKFEWYDFEEFDNIHIDTKGYLAFDPDFDVEDASNSQRYYLFSVDIAEGNGGDHSVINIFEVEPMDDKDIENFISPGAMYDFFKLNQVGVFHSNEHPIEDFAKILYTLAIDIFNPENTKLIIEYNTYGSILLKYLSTIFPGRNDFEDEMVLRFKHRHDAKTLKPGLRLKSDNKSVFCQNFRKQIEMNRVKINDIETVQEASLFGVLRNGSYGAQMGHDDIIMTAITATEFFGTTDYADYVEELLDVIEPEKFELMEQVLYKDTDVQGDLQYDIYDLL
;
A
#
# COMPACT_ATOMS: atom_id res chain seq x y z
N GLU A 1 16.90 13.21 30.87
CA GLU A 1 17.61 13.22 32.19
C GLU A 1 17.81 14.66 32.68
N ALA A 2 18.35 15.61 31.85
CA ALA A 2 18.52 17.01 32.23
C ALA A 2 17.22 17.73 32.54
N GLU A 3 16.16 17.51 31.70
CA GLU A 3 14.81 18.07 31.94
C GLU A 3 14.17 17.55 33.22
N LYS A 4 14.56 16.37 33.68
CA LYS A 4 14.09 15.76 34.93
C LYS A 4 14.93 16.12 36.13
N GLY A 5 15.97 16.93 35.95
CA GLY A 5 16.90 17.31 37.02
C GLY A 5 17.78 16.16 37.52
N ASN A 6 17.98 15.11 36.72
CA ASN A 6 18.71 13.91 37.11
C ASN A 6 20.24 14.01 36.83
N ASN A 7 20.73 15.17 36.35
CA ASN A 7 22.14 15.45 36.14
C ASN A 7 22.44 16.95 36.26
N GLU A 8 23.72 17.33 36.17
CA GLU A 8 24.20 18.71 36.33
C GLU A 8 24.00 19.60 35.08
N TYR A 9 23.39 19.08 34.00
CA TYR A 9 23.16 19.83 32.76
C TYR A 9 21.84 20.56 32.80
N ASN A 10 21.81 21.78 32.25
CA ASN A 10 20.59 22.52 32.02
C ASN A 10 20.02 22.19 30.64
N ALA A 11 18.79 21.69 30.58
CA ALA A 11 18.10 21.48 29.34
C ALA A 11 17.54 22.80 28.82
N THR A 12 17.89 23.15 27.57
CA THR A 12 17.28 24.28 26.85
C THR A 12 16.56 23.73 25.63
N ARG A 13 15.26 23.98 25.56
CA ARG A 13 14.44 23.63 24.39
C ARG A 13 14.19 24.89 23.58
N ILE A 14 14.53 24.85 22.30
CA ILE A 14 14.22 25.92 21.32
C ILE A 14 13.38 25.27 20.21
N ASP A 15 12.11 25.63 20.16
CA ASP A 15 11.19 25.13 19.16
C ASP A 15 11.30 25.96 17.87
N TRP A 16 10.92 25.38 16.72
CA TRP A 16 11.10 25.99 15.40
C TRP A 16 10.44 27.35 15.26
N TRP A 17 9.27 27.57 15.88
CA TRP A 17 8.53 28.83 15.85
C TRP A 17 9.17 29.96 16.68
N GLN A 18 10.18 29.66 17.47
CA GLN A 18 10.96 30.65 18.20
C GLN A 18 12.08 31.26 17.35
N HIS A 19 12.31 30.69 16.15
CA HIS A 19 13.27 31.24 15.21
C HIS A 19 12.64 32.40 14.41
N PRO A 20 13.28 33.57 14.32
CA PRO A 20 12.69 34.79 13.74
C PRO A 20 12.32 34.65 12.24
N ASP A 21 12.97 33.75 11.50
CA ASP A 21 12.74 33.55 10.07
C ASP A 21 11.84 32.34 9.76
N ARG A 22 11.18 31.77 10.78
CA ARG A 22 10.34 30.57 10.64
C ARG A 22 8.92 30.90 11.08
N ASP A 23 8.13 31.37 10.15
CA ASP A 23 6.70 31.66 10.29
C ASP A 23 5.83 30.47 9.85
N GLU A 24 4.52 30.66 9.82
CA GLU A 24 3.52 29.70 9.37
C GLU A 24 3.72 29.29 7.91
N ASP A 25 4.14 30.21 7.05
CA ASP A 25 4.38 29.94 5.62
C ASP A 25 5.66 29.11 5.44
N TRP A 26 6.67 29.38 6.25
CA TRP A 26 7.85 28.52 6.31
C TRP A 26 7.45 27.10 6.75
N TYR A 27 6.60 26.95 7.79
CA TYR A 27 6.13 25.65 8.28
C TYR A 27 5.43 24.86 7.17
N LYS A 28 4.47 25.47 6.48
CA LYS A 28 3.73 24.80 5.40
C LYS A 28 4.64 24.35 4.26
N ARG A 29 5.58 25.19 3.85
CA ARG A 29 6.54 24.86 2.80
C ARG A 29 7.44 23.69 3.20
N GLU A 30 8.00 23.70 4.42
CA GLU A 30 8.87 22.61 4.90
C GLU A 30 8.08 21.33 5.14
N LEU A 31 6.84 21.42 5.60
CA LEU A 31 5.94 20.29 5.73
C LEU A 31 5.65 19.66 4.36
N GLY A 32 5.41 20.47 3.34
CA GLY A 32 5.28 20.00 1.95
C GLY A 32 6.54 19.34 1.42
N ASN A 33 7.72 19.93 1.66
CA ASN A 33 9.01 19.36 1.25
C ASN A 33 9.30 18.00 1.91
N LEU A 34 8.90 17.83 3.17
CA LEU A 34 9.12 16.61 3.95
C LEU A 34 8.02 15.55 3.75
N GLY A 35 6.87 15.96 3.25
CA GLY A 35 5.75 15.09 2.88
C GLY A 35 4.94 14.53 4.06
N SER A 36 5.32 14.81 5.32
CA SER A 36 4.53 14.42 6.48
C SER A 36 4.88 15.20 7.74
N GLU A 37 3.90 15.35 8.64
CA GLU A 37 4.05 16.01 9.94
C GLU A 37 5.04 15.27 10.85
N ASP A 38 5.09 13.94 10.78
CA ASP A 38 6.06 13.11 11.50
C ASP A 38 7.51 13.38 11.06
N ALA A 39 7.73 13.55 9.75
CA ALA A 39 9.05 13.92 9.21
C ALA A 39 9.44 15.32 9.66
N PHE A 40 8.50 16.26 9.66
CA PHE A 40 8.68 17.60 10.14
C PHE A 40 9.03 17.62 11.65
N ASN A 41 8.25 16.93 12.47
CA ASN A 41 8.44 16.87 13.92
C ASN A 41 9.78 16.23 14.32
N ARG A 42 10.25 15.24 13.57
CA ARG A 42 11.60 14.66 13.75
C ARG A 42 12.73 15.63 13.44
N GLN A 43 12.55 16.49 12.44
CA GLN A 43 13.60 17.38 11.98
C GLN A 43 13.59 18.74 12.71
N TYR A 44 12.42 19.25 13.01
CA TYR A 44 12.23 20.60 13.54
C TYR A 44 11.42 20.68 14.84
N GLY A 45 10.63 19.65 15.15
CA GLY A 45 9.70 19.64 16.30
C GLY A 45 10.36 19.32 17.66
N ASN A 46 11.68 19.11 17.72
CA ASN A 46 12.37 18.65 18.93
C ASN A 46 11.75 17.39 19.56
N GLU A 47 10.98 16.63 18.79
CA GLU A 47 10.50 15.33 19.21
C GLU A 47 11.60 14.31 19.02
N PHE A 48 12.39 14.12 20.07
CA PHE A 48 13.28 12.96 20.19
C PHE A 48 12.39 11.74 20.37
N THR A 49 11.79 11.27 19.30
CA THR A 49 11.23 9.92 19.30
C THR A 49 12.37 9.01 19.69
N SER A 50 12.22 8.33 20.82
CA SER A 50 13.11 7.22 21.17
C SER A 50 13.38 6.46 19.89
N SER A 51 14.61 6.07 19.62
CA SER A 51 15.05 5.37 18.41
C SER A 51 14.23 4.08 18.24
N SER A 52 12.98 4.24 17.83
CA SER A 52 12.13 3.13 17.51
C SER A 52 12.67 2.57 16.21
N THR A 53 13.15 1.36 16.28
CA THR A 53 13.54 0.61 15.09
C THR A 53 12.34 0.27 14.20
N LEU A 54 11.13 0.62 14.65
CA LEU A 54 9.89 0.33 13.93
C LEU A 54 9.72 1.19 12.68
N LEU A 55 9.10 0.62 11.65
CA LEU A 55 8.87 1.30 10.37
C LEU A 55 7.90 2.48 10.54
N LEU A 56 6.79 2.26 11.22
CA LEU A 56 5.78 3.28 11.46
C LEU A 56 5.94 3.91 12.86
N SER A 57 5.62 5.19 12.96
CA SER A 57 5.71 5.92 14.23
C SER A 57 4.67 5.40 15.25
N PRO A 58 4.92 5.55 16.56
CA PRO A 58 3.93 5.18 17.58
C PRO A 58 2.60 5.93 17.41
N GLY A 59 2.63 7.18 16.94
CA GLY A 59 1.44 7.98 16.66
C GLY A 59 0.63 7.40 15.51
N THR A 60 1.28 7.13 14.38
CA THR A 60 0.71 6.47 13.20
C THR A 60 0.12 5.11 13.57
N MET A 61 0.88 4.28 14.29
CA MET A 61 0.41 2.97 14.74
C MET A 61 -0.81 3.04 15.65
N LYS A 62 -0.87 4.04 16.53
CA LYS A 62 -2.05 4.26 17.39
C LYS A 62 -3.29 4.56 16.55
N THR A 63 -3.17 5.42 15.55
CA THR A 63 -4.28 5.78 14.64
C THR A 63 -4.77 4.58 13.85
N ILE A 64 -3.86 3.80 13.27
CA ILE A 64 -4.19 2.60 12.49
C ILE A 64 -4.89 1.57 13.39
N ARG A 65 -4.34 1.27 14.56
CA ARG A 65 -4.93 0.31 15.51
C ARG A 65 -6.35 0.68 15.95
N GLN A 66 -6.66 1.96 16.07
CA GLN A 66 -8.00 2.41 16.46
C GLN A 66 -9.05 2.18 15.38
N LYS A 67 -8.64 2.08 14.13
CA LYS A 67 -9.50 1.87 12.97
C LYS A 67 -9.50 0.40 12.51
N ALA A 68 -8.52 -0.38 12.94
CA ALA A 68 -8.39 -1.78 12.54
C ALA A 68 -9.57 -2.62 13.02
N LYS A 69 -10.01 -3.53 12.16
CA LYS A 69 -11.11 -4.45 12.37
C LYS A 69 -10.60 -5.89 12.30
N LYS A 70 -11.33 -6.80 12.93
CA LYS A 70 -11.17 -8.21 12.65
C LYS A 70 -11.96 -8.51 11.37
N PHE A 71 -11.27 -8.98 10.33
CA PHE A 71 -11.92 -9.40 9.11
C PHE A 71 -12.73 -10.67 9.33
N GLU A 72 -13.81 -10.82 8.55
CA GLU A 72 -14.70 -11.97 8.62
C GLU A 72 -14.28 -13.04 7.62
N TRP A 73 -14.29 -14.30 8.07
CA TRP A 73 -13.90 -15.42 7.23
C TRP A 73 -14.89 -15.63 6.07
N TYR A 74 -14.33 -15.83 4.90
CA TYR A 74 -15.06 -16.14 3.69
C TYR A 74 -14.65 -17.51 3.17
N ASP A 75 -15.67 -18.34 2.85
CA ASP A 75 -15.45 -19.67 2.30
C ASP A 75 -16.00 -19.71 0.87
N PHE A 76 -15.24 -20.28 -0.05
CA PHE A 76 -15.74 -20.51 -1.39
C PHE A 76 -16.83 -21.58 -1.34
N GLU A 77 -18.08 -21.24 -1.70
CA GLU A 77 -19.01 -22.24 -2.18
C GLU A 77 -18.48 -22.79 -3.51
N GLU A 78 -18.65 -24.11 -3.78
CA GLU A 78 -18.09 -24.83 -4.93
C GLU A 78 -18.09 -23.99 -6.23
N PHE A 79 -16.95 -23.47 -6.64
CA PHE A 79 -16.74 -22.94 -7.98
C PHE A 79 -16.14 -24.04 -8.87
N ASP A 80 -16.85 -24.41 -9.94
CA ASP A 80 -16.40 -25.28 -11.05
C ASP A 80 -15.70 -26.61 -10.64
N ASN A 81 -16.20 -27.32 -9.61
CA ASN A 81 -15.63 -28.55 -9.05
C ASN A 81 -14.23 -28.39 -8.42
N ILE A 82 -13.77 -27.18 -8.14
CA ILE A 82 -12.54 -26.94 -7.38
C ILE A 82 -12.95 -26.79 -5.91
N HIS A 83 -12.79 -27.87 -5.17
CA HIS A 83 -13.02 -27.87 -3.73
C HIS A 83 -11.72 -27.57 -3.02
N ILE A 84 -11.50 -26.28 -2.68
CA ILE A 84 -10.36 -25.85 -1.88
C ILE A 84 -10.93 -25.19 -0.62
N ASP A 85 -10.53 -25.71 0.53
CA ASP A 85 -10.94 -25.14 1.81
C ASP A 85 -10.21 -23.82 2.07
N THR A 86 -10.92 -22.71 1.98
CA THR A 86 -10.40 -21.38 2.30
C THR A 86 -10.84 -20.90 3.68
N LYS A 87 -11.61 -21.72 4.40
CA LYS A 87 -12.12 -21.39 5.72
C LYS A 87 -10.98 -21.24 6.73
N GLY A 88 -10.94 -20.05 7.35
CA GLY A 88 -9.90 -19.70 8.30
C GLY A 88 -8.61 -19.17 7.66
N TYR A 89 -8.59 -19.00 6.32
CA TYR A 89 -7.44 -18.46 5.57
C TYR A 89 -7.78 -17.21 4.76
N LEU A 90 -9.00 -17.12 4.21
CA LEU A 90 -9.49 -15.96 3.47
C LEU A 90 -10.48 -15.17 4.34
N ALA A 91 -10.26 -13.87 4.45
CA ALA A 91 -11.13 -12.98 5.20
C ALA A 91 -11.29 -11.62 4.52
N PHE A 92 -12.47 -11.01 4.65
CA PHE A 92 -12.77 -9.68 4.12
C PHE A 92 -13.17 -8.71 5.22
N ASP A 93 -12.98 -7.40 4.96
CA ASP A 93 -13.50 -6.34 5.82
C ASP A 93 -15.02 -6.52 5.97
N PRO A 94 -15.57 -6.49 7.20
CA PRO A 94 -17.02 -6.63 7.42
C PRO A 94 -17.89 -5.62 6.67
N ASP A 95 -17.32 -4.46 6.29
CA ASP A 95 -18.03 -3.43 5.53
C ASP A 95 -17.85 -3.60 4.00
N PHE A 96 -17.06 -4.57 3.56
CA PHE A 96 -16.83 -4.87 2.14
C PHE A 96 -17.89 -5.84 1.61
N ASP A 97 -18.59 -5.43 0.57
CA ASP A 97 -19.56 -6.29 -0.12
C ASP A 97 -18.85 -7.15 -1.17
N VAL A 98 -18.62 -8.41 -0.85
CA VAL A 98 -17.96 -9.37 -1.75
C VAL A 98 -18.82 -9.67 -2.98
N GLU A 99 -20.17 -9.63 -2.86
CA GLU A 99 -21.07 -9.86 -3.99
C GLU A 99 -20.99 -8.75 -5.03
N ASP A 100 -20.63 -7.53 -4.61
CA ASP A 100 -20.39 -6.37 -5.48
C ASP A 100 -18.94 -6.27 -5.98
N ALA A 101 -18.07 -7.19 -5.62
CA ALA A 101 -16.65 -7.15 -6.02
C ALA A 101 -16.42 -7.26 -7.53
N SER A 102 -17.36 -7.87 -8.27
CA SER A 102 -17.32 -7.98 -9.74
C SER A 102 -17.83 -6.73 -10.48
N ASN A 103 -18.23 -5.69 -9.75
CA ASN A 103 -18.75 -4.45 -10.34
C ASN A 103 -17.66 -3.77 -11.20
N SER A 104 -18.03 -3.42 -12.44
CA SER A 104 -17.10 -2.83 -13.42
C SER A 104 -16.63 -1.41 -13.09
N GLN A 105 -17.19 -0.78 -12.07
CA GLN A 105 -16.76 0.55 -11.61
C GLN A 105 -15.86 0.50 -10.37
N ARG A 106 -15.45 -0.69 -9.93
CA ARG A 106 -14.54 -0.89 -8.79
C ARG A 106 -13.23 -1.50 -9.28
N TYR A 107 -12.12 -0.98 -8.80
CA TYR A 107 -10.77 -1.34 -9.24
C TYR A 107 -9.97 -1.91 -8.08
N TYR A 108 -9.24 -2.99 -8.34
CA TYR A 108 -8.56 -3.73 -7.30
C TYR A 108 -7.10 -4.01 -7.62
N LEU A 109 -6.31 -4.07 -6.57
CA LEU A 109 -4.94 -4.55 -6.58
C LEU A 109 -4.80 -5.73 -5.62
N PHE A 110 -4.31 -6.85 -6.13
CA PHE A 110 -3.88 -7.97 -5.31
C PHE A 110 -2.36 -7.96 -5.21
N SER A 111 -1.84 -7.84 -4.01
CA SER A 111 -0.41 -7.99 -3.75
C SER A 111 -0.14 -9.37 -3.19
N VAL A 112 0.73 -10.13 -3.86
CA VAL A 112 0.88 -11.57 -3.68
C VAL A 112 2.34 -11.90 -3.34
N ASP A 113 2.52 -12.57 -2.22
CA ASP A 113 3.74 -13.28 -1.84
C ASP A 113 3.44 -14.76 -1.66
N ILE A 114 4.33 -15.62 -2.14
CA ILE A 114 4.11 -17.06 -2.12
C ILE A 114 5.27 -17.80 -1.49
N ALA A 115 4.93 -18.68 -0.56
CA ALA A 115 5.80 -19.60 0.14
C ALA A 115 5.62 -21.05 -0.33
N GLU A 116 6.36 -21.95 0.28
CA GLU A 116 6.40 -23.36 -0.11
C GLU A 116 5.15 -24.16 0.32
N GLY A 117 4.38 -23.66 1.32
CA GLY A 117 3.20 -24.32 1.85
C GLY A 117 3.51 -25.55 2.70
N ASN A 118 4.66 -25.55 3.36
CA ASN A 118 5.15 -26.67 4.18
C ASN A 118 5.17 -26.39 5.69
N GLY A 119 4.39 -25.39 6.14
CA GLY A 119 4.31 -24.98 7.54
C GLY A 119 5.36 -23.95 7.99
N GLY A 120 6.15 -23.41 7.03
CA GLY A 120 7.09 -22.31 7.26
C GLY A 120 6.45 -20.92 7.05
N ASP A 121 7.02 -20.12 6.14
CA ASP A 121 6.51 -18.80 5.77
C ASP A 121 5.11 -18.91 5.13
N HIS A 122 4.32 -17.87 5.25
CA HIS A 122 2.97 -17.84 4.70
C HIS A 122 2.94 -17.40 3.24
N SER A 123 2.06 -18.05 2.47
CA SER A 123 1.58 -17.49 1.20
C SER A 123 0.48 -16.50 1.48
N VAL A 124 0.55 -15.32 0.89
CA VAL A 124 -0.37 -14.20 1.16
C VAL A 124 -0.92 -13.63 -0.13
N ILE A 125 -2.22 -13.33 -0.14
CA ILE A 125 -2.88 -12.43 -1.08
C ILE A 125 -3.48 -11.29 -0.27
N ASN A 126 -2.96 -10.09 -0.43
CA ASN A 126 -3.49 -8.90 0.23
C ASN A 126 -4.25 -8.07 -0.81
N ILE A 127 -5.53 -7.84 -0.57
CA ILE A 127 -6.48 -7.27 -1.53
C ILE A 127 -6.78 -5.83 -1.14
N PHE A 128 -6.54 -4.93 -2.09
CA PHE A 128 -6.81 -3.50 -1.95
C PHE A 128 -7.80 -3.04 -3.02
N GLU A 129 -8.73 -2.19 -2.62
CA GLU A 129 -9.56 -1.40 -3.52
C GLU A 129 -8.90 -0.05 -3.79
N VAL A 130 -8.93 0.40 -5.04
CA VAL A 130 -8.51 1.74 -5.44
C VAL A 130 -9.71 2.66 -5.35
N GLU A 131 -9.67 3.63 -4.47
CA GLU A 131 -10.79 4.54 -4.25
C GLU A 131 -10.33 5.98 -4.00
N PRO A 132 -11.18 7.00 -4.24
CA PRO A 132 -10.85 8.36 -3.85
C PRO A 132 -10.73 8.48 -2.34
N MET A 133 -9.89 9.38 -1.89
CA MET A 133 -9.75 9.71 -0.47
C MET A 133 -11.03 10.28 0.12
N ASP A 134 -11.18 10.18 1.44
CA ASP A 134 -12.23 10.86 2.18
C ASP A 134 -12.04 12.38 2.08
N ASP A 135 -13.11 13.17 2.04
CA ASP A 135 -13.05 14.62 1.85
C ASP A 135 -12.12 15.33 2.83
N LYS A 136 -12.14 14.87 4.09
CA LYS A 136 -11.24 15.38 5.14
C LYS A 136 -9.76 15.12 4.82
N ASP A 137 -9.44 13.99 4.22
CA ASP A 137 -8.06 13.65 3.85
C ASP A 137 -7.62 14.47 2.64
N ILE A 138 -8.54 14.75 1.68
CA ILE A 138 -8.32 15.65 0.56
C ILE A 138 -8.06 17.08 1.06
N GLU A 139 -8.93 17.62 1.92
CA GLU A 139 -8.80 18.99 2.48
C GLU A 139 -7.46 19.23 3.21
N ASN A 140 -6.95 18.19 3.85
CA ASN A 140 -5.71 18.23 4.61
C ASN A 140 -4.49 17.74 3.83
N PHE A 141 -4.64 17.37 2.54
CA PHE A 141 -3.54 16.90 1.74
C PHE A 141 -2.55 18.03 1.46
N ILE A 142 -1.28 17.74 1.71
CA ILE A 142 -0.22 18.75 1.62
C ILE A 142 0.51 18.60 0.31
N SER A 143 0.48 19.67 -0.51
CA SER A 143 1.22 19.77 -1.77
C SER A 143 0.97 18.59 -2.71
N PRO A 144 -0.27 18.35 -3.16
CA PRO A 144 -0.54 17.37 -4.19
C PRO A 144 0.18 17.76 -5.49
N GLY A 145 0.79 16.77 -6.14
CA GLY A 145 1.46 16.99 -7.42
C GLY A 145 0.51 16.83 -8.61
N ALA A 146 -0.53 16.01 -8.45
CA ALA A 146 -1.50 15.69 -9.50
C ALA A 146 -2.80 15.13 -8.90
N MET A 147 -3.85 15.01 -9.72
CA MET A 147 -5.14 14.43 -9.33
C MET A 147 -5.00 12.99 -8.80
N TYR A 148 -4.02 12.23 -9.29
CA TYR A 148 -3.71 10.87 -8.83
C TYR A 148 -3.35 10.78 -7.35
N ASP A 149 -2.88 11.87 -6.75
CA ASP A 149 -2.50 11.88 -5.34
C ASP A 149 -3.69 11.79 -4.39
N PHE A 150 -4.90 12.08 -4.87
CA PHE A 150 -6.14 12.02 -4.10
C PHE A 150 -6.82 10.65 -4.09
N PHE A 151 -6.13 9.60 -4.60
CA PHE A 151 -6.63 8.24 -4.57
C PHE A 151 -5.76 7.37 -3.65
N LYS A 152 -6.39 6.39 -3.04
CA LYS A 152 -5.80 5.51 -2.03
C LYS A 152 -5.99 4.03 -2.35
N LEU A 153 -5.15 3.20 -1.75
CA LEU A 153 -5.34 1.75 -1.62
C LEU A 153 -6.00 1.47 -0.28
N ASN A 154 -7.22 0.96 -0.29
CA ASN A 154 -7.99 0.57 0.87
C ASN A 154 -7.99 -0.94 1.02
N GLN A 155 -7.40 -1.48 2.09
CA GLN A 155 -7.34 -2.92 2.33
C GLN A 155 -8.75 -3.47 2.59
N VAL A 156 -9.21 -4.41 1.75
CA VAL A 156 -10.56 -4.99 1.81
C VAL A 156 -10.56 -6.49 2.06
N GLY A 157 -9.45 -7.20 1.78
CA GLY A 157 -9.37 -8.62 2.01
C GLY A 157 -7.94 -9.12 2.20
N VAL A 158 -7.81 -10.26 2.89
CA VAL A 158 -6.54 -10.96 3.10
C VAL A 158 -6.77 -12.47 3.02
N PHE A 159 -5.96 -13.13 2.22
CA PHE A 159 -5.73 -14.57 2.33
C PHE A 159 -4.32 -14.78 2.85
N HIS A 160 -4.15 -15.63 3.86
CA HIS A 160 -2.83 -16.07 4.30
C HIS A 160 -2.84 -17.52 4.79
N SER A 161 -1.85 -18.30 4.37
CA SER A 161 -1.73 -19.71 4.75
C SER A 161 -0.31 -20.22 4.55
N ASN A 162 0.16 -21.05 5.45
CA ASN A 162 1.40 -21.82 5.30
C ASN A 162 1.18 -23.30 5.02
N GLU A 163 -0.06 -23.72 4.76
CA GLU A 163 -0.45 -25.11 4.54
C GLU A 163 -0.83 -25.44 3.09
N HIS A 164 -1.23 -24.41 2.31
CA HIS A 164 -1.66 -24.61 0.92
C HIS A 164 -0.44 -24.77 0.00
N PRO A 165 -0.36 -25.89 -0.76
CA PRO A 165 0.63 -26.03 -1.81
C PRO A 165 0.47 -24.97 -2.90
N ILE A 166 1.52 -24.69 -3.66
CA ILE A 166 1.53 -23.67 -4.73
C ILE A 166 0.40 -23.90 -5.74
N GLU A 167 0.07 -25.14 -6.06
CA GLU A 167 -1.00 -25.49 -7.00
C GLU A 167 -2.38 -25.07 -6.48
N ASP A 168 -2.67 -25.29 -5.21
CA ASP A 168 -3.95 -24.91 -4.61
C ASP A 168 -4.02 -23.40 -4.40
N PHE A 169 -2.91 -22.79 -3.99
CA PHE A 169 -2.80 -21.33 -3.93
C PHE A 169 -3.03 -20.68 -5.31
N ALA A 170 -2.50 -21.26 -6.39
CA ALA A 170 -2.74 -20.76 -7.75
C ALA A 170 -4.22 -20.81 -8.13
N LYS A 171 -4.94 -21.87 -7.74
CA LYS A 171 -6.38 -21.99 -7.96
C LYS A 171 -7.16 -20.93 -7.15
N ILE A 172 -6.80 -20.75 -5.87
CA ILE A 172 -7.41 -19.70 -5.01
C ILE A 172 -7.22 -18.32 -5.64
N LEU A 173 -6.00 -17.97 -6.02
CA LEU A 173 -5.69 -16.69 -6.65
C LEU A 173 -6.48 -16.48 -7.94
N TYR A 174 -6.57 -17.52 -8.78
CA TYR A 174 -7.33 -17.48 -10.02
C TYR A 174 -8.83 -17.27 -9.75
N THR A 175 -9.43 -18.08 -8.86
CA THR A 175 -10.85 -17.98 -8.50
C THR A 175 -11.18 -16.59 -7.96
N LEU A 176 -10.34 -16.06 -7.07
CA LEU A 176 -10.51 -14.68 -6.59
C LEU A 176 -10.48 -13.68 -7.75
N ALA A 177 -9.42 -13.69 -8.54
CA ALA A 177 -9.19 -12.65 -9.54
C ALA A 177 -10.15 -12.72 -10.75
N ILE A 178 -10.70 -13.90 -11.08
CA ILE A 178 -11.49 -14.13 -12.30
C ILE A 178 -12.98 -14.33 -12.00
N ASP A 179 -13.30 -15.08 -10.95
CA ASP A 179 -14.66 -15.52 -10.70
C ASP A 179 -15.38 -14.65 -9.65
N ILE A 180 -14.65 -14.11 -8.67
CA ILE A 180 -15.20 -13.27 -7.60
C ILE A 180 -15.03 -11.78 -7.93
N PHE A 181 -13.85 -11.38 -8.33
CA PHE A 181 -13.57 -10.03 -8.77
C PHE A 181 -13.68 -9.87 -10.29
N ASN A 182 -13.72 -8.65 -10.78
CA ASN A 182 -13.73 -8.40 -12.21
C ASN A 182 -12.29 -8.46 -12.75
N PRO A 183 -11.95 -9.39 -13.66
CA PRO A 183 -10.59 -9.52 -14.20
C PRO A 183 -10.11 -8.30 -14.99
N GLU A 184 -11.01 -7.52 -15.60
CA GLU A 184 -10.66 -6.30 -16.33
C GLU A 184 -10.23 -5.19 -15.37
N ASN A 185 -10.76 -5.19 -14.14
CA ASN A 185 -10.52 -4.17 -13.12
C ASN A 185 -9.63 -4.67 -11.98
N THR A 186 -8.95 -5.79 -12.16
CA THR A 186 -8.06 -6.38 -11.13
C THR A 186 -6.64 -6.51 -11.67
N LYS A 187 -5.68 -5.94 -10.95
CA LYS A 187 -4.24 -6.10 -11.23
C LYS A 187 -3.53 -6.84 -10.10
N LEU A 188 -2.45 -7.52 -10.44
CA LEU A 188 -1.68 -8.32 -9.51
C LEU A 188 -0.22 -7.85 -9.46
N ILE A 189 0.29 -7.62 -8.25
CA ILE A 189 1.72 -7.57 -7.97
C ILE A 189 2.10 -8.91 -7.37
N ILE A 190 2.87 -9.73 -8.08
CA ILE A 190 3.37 -11.01 -7.59
C ILE A 190 4.85 -10.84 -7.27
N GLU A 191 5.28 -11.20 -6.04
CA GLU A 191 6.71 -11.17 -5.74
C GLU A 191 7.45 -12.18 -6.62
N TYR A 192 8.40 -11.69 -7.44
CA TYR A 192 9.20 -12.52 -8.33
C TYR A 192 10.42 -13.08 -7.59
N ASN A 193 10.18 -14.13 -6.83
CA ASN A 193 11.17 -15.01 -6.21
C ASN A 193 11.12 -16.41 -6.88
N THR A 194 11.70 -17.43 -6.25
CA THR A 194 11.67 -18.81 -6.77
C THR A 194 10.24 -19.31 -6.89
N TYR A 195 9.43 -19.16 -5.86
CA TYR A 195 8.04 -19.65 -5.82
C TYR A 195 7.10 -18.79 -6.66
N GLY A 196 7.29 -17.48 -6.69
CA GLY A 196 6.52 -16.59 -7.57
C GLY A 196 6.70 -16.91 -9.04
N SER A 197 7.92 -17.30 -9.46
CA SER A 197 8.16 -17.73 -10.84
C SER A 197 7.48 -19.06 -11.16
N ILE A 198 7.32 -19.96 -10.19
CA ILE A 198 6.57 -21.20 -10.31
C ILE A 198 5.07 -20.92 -10.38
N LEU A 199 4.57 -20.04 -9.49
CA LEU A 199 3.17 -19.60 -9.49
C LEU A 199 2.75 -19.04 -10.87
N LEU A 200 3.53 -18.10 -11.42
CA LEU A 200 3.27 -17.54 -12.76
C LEU A 200 3.17 -18.64 -13.82
N LYS A 201 4.05 -19.65 -13.76
CA LYS A 201 4.02 -20.77 -14.67
C LYS A 201 2.77 -21.64 -14.48
N TYR A 202 2.33 -21.88 -13.24
CA TYR A 202 1.09 -22.60 -12.97
C TYR A 202 -0.11 -21.83 -13.53
N LEU A 203 -0.24 -20.53 -13.25
CA LEU A 203 -1.31 -19.70 -13.74
C LEU A 203 -1.42 -19.73 -15.27
N SER A 204 -0.31 -19.71 -15.98
CA SER A 204 -0.28 -19.80 -17.45
C SER A 204 -0.57 -21.19 -18.02
N THR A 205 -0.41 -22.25 -17.23
CA THR A 205 -0.49 -23.65 -17.70
C THR A 205 -1.79 -24.35 -17.29
N ILE A 206 -2.30 -24.08 -16.09
CA ILE A 206 -3.48 -24.77 -15.52
C ILE A 206 -4.78 -24.29 -16.16
N PHE A 207 -4.78 -23.07 -16.71
CA PHE A 207 -5.96 -22.45 -17.31
C PHE A 207 -5.76 -22.21 -18.82
N PRO A 208 -5.69 -23.32 -19.62
CA PRO A 208 -5.49 -23.22 -21.06
C PRO A 208 -6.68 -22.54 -21.72
N GLY A 209 -6.44 -21.45 -22.42
CA GLY A 209 -7.45 -20.64 -23.13
C GLY A 209 -7.51 -19.18 -22.66
N ARG A 210 -6.85 -18.83 -21.54
CA ARG A 210 -6.58 -17.47 -21.11
C ARG A 210 -5.05 -17.29 -21.02
N ASN A 211 -4.39 -17.29 -22.17
CA ASN A 211 -2.97 -16.95 -22.26
C ASN A 211 -2.68 -15.52 -21.80
N ASP A 212 -3.72 -14.77 -21.56
CA ASP A 212 -3.72 -13.34 -21.31
C ASP A 212 -3.63 -13.00 -19.80
N PHE A 213 -3.81 -14.00 -18.90
CA PHE A 213 -3.77 -13.74 -17.44
C PHE A 213 -2.48 -13.03 -17.01
N GLU A 214 -1.31 -13.53 -17.47
CA GLU A 214 -0.02 -12.91 -17.14
C GLU A 214 0.14 -11.56 -17.84
N ASP A 215 -0.28 -11.44 -19.08
CA ASP A 215 -0.08 -10.23 -19.88
C ASP A 215 -1.07 -9.11 -19.50
N GLU A 216 -2.29 -9.44 -19.12
CA GLU A 216 -3.34 -8.46 -18.81
C GLU A 216 -3.44 -8.11 -17.33
N MET A 217 -3.18 -9.07 -16.42
CA MET A 217 -3.40 -8.86 -14.99
C MET A 217 -2.12 -8.65 -14.20
N VAL A 218 -1.00 -9.32 -14.57
CA VAL A 218 0.22 -9.25 -13.78
C VAL A 218 1.07 -8.03 -14.14
N LEU A 219 1.23 -7.14 -13.20
CA LEU A 219 2.05 -5.93 -13.36
C LEU A 219 3.51 -6.27 -13.64
N ARG A 220 4.14 -5.45 -14.47
CA ARG A 220 5.50 -5.66 -14.96
C ARG A 220 6.46 -4.62 -14.40
N PHE A 221 7.59 -5.06 -13.89
CA PHE A 221 8.60 -4.22 -13.26
C PHE A 221 10.00 -4.47 -13.82
N LYS A 222 10.93 -3.53 -13.58
CA LYS A 222 12.35 -3.71 -13.88
C LYS A 222 12.98 -4.64 -12.84
N HIS A 223 13.42 -5.82 -13.26
CA HIS A 223 14.11 -6.76 -12.35
C HIS A 223 15.58 -6.40 -12.12
N ARG A 224 16.14 -5.46 -12.89
CA ARG A 224 17.47 -4.86 -12.70
C ARG A 224 17.39 -3.38 -13.03
N HIS A 225 18.18 -2.57 -12.36
CA HIS A 225 18.21 -1.12 -12.56
C HIS A 225 18.52 -0.71 -14.01
N ASP A 226 19.33 -1.48 -14.72
CA ASP A 226 19.75 -1.28 -16.11
C ASP A 226 18.89 -2.02 -17.14
N ALA A 227 17.82 -2.70 -16.69
CA ALA A 227 16.96 -3.45 -17.59
C ALA A 227 16.19 -2.51 -18.53
N LYS A 228 16.26 -2.83 -19.85
CA LYS A 228 15.49 -2.12 -20.88
C LYS A 228 14.05 -2.61 -21.01
N THR A 229 13.76 -3.80 -20.49
CA THR A 229 12.44 -4.45 -20.59
C THR A 229 11.88 -4.71 -19.22
N LEU A 230 10.57 -4.51 -19.08
CA LEU A 230 9.80 -4.90 -17.91
C LEU A 230 9.54 -6.42 -17.96
N LYS A 231 9.43 -7.04 -16.80
CA LYS A 231 9.10 -8.46 -16.62
C LYS A 231 7.95 -8.61 -15.64
N PRO A 232 7.11 -9.64 -15.78
CA PRO A 232 6.02 -9.87 -14.84
C PRO A 232 6.54 -10.07 -13.43
N GLY A 233 5.80 -9.51 -12.48
CA GLY A 233 6.10 -9.57 -11.06
C GLY A 233 7.18 -8.61 -10.58
N LEU A 234 7.14 -8.32 -9.28
CA LEU A 234 8.04 -7.40 -8.59
C LEU A 234 9.19 -8.17 -7.94
N ARG A 235 10.43 -7.78 -8.23
CA ARG A 235 11.59 -8.42 -7.61
C ARG A 235 12.04 -7.70 -6.35
N LEU A 236 11.76 -8.32 -5.20
CA LEU A 236 12.25 -7.87 -3.91
C LEU A 236 13.69 -8.36 -3.67
N LYS A 237 14.57 -7.47 -3.23
CA LYS A 237 15.94 -7.75 -2.85
C LYS A 237 16.31 -6.96 -1.59
N SER A 238 17.38 -7.37 -0.93
CA SER A 238 17.90 -6.65 0.24
C SER A 238 18.30 -5.19 -0.05
N ASP A 239 18.70 -4.89 -1.28
CA ASP A 239 19.12 -3.56 -1.71
C ASP A 239 17.95 -2.60 -1.99
N ASN A 240 16.78 -3.11 -2.39
CA ASN A 240 15.59 -2.28 -2.66
C ASN A 240 14.51 -2.36 -1.58
N LYS A 241 14.54 -3.36 -0.67
CA LYS A 241 13.56 -3.52 0.42
C LYS A 241 13.42 -2.25 1.27
N SER A 242 14.53 -1.58 1.56
CA SER A 242 14.52 -0.34 2.34
C SER A 242 13.77 0.81 1.61
N VAL A 243 13.88 0.88 0.30
CA VAL A 243 13.19 1.90 -0.52
C VAL A 243 11.68 1.66 -0.47
N PHE A 244 11.24 0.42 -0.65
CA PHE A 244 9.81 0.05 -0.56
C PHE A 244 9.23 0.33 0.83
N CYS A 245 9.97 0.02 1.89
CA CYS A 245 9.56 0.33 3.26
C CYS A 245 9.40 1.85 3.48
N GLN A 246 10.32 2.67 2.97
CA GLN A 246 10.22 4.13 3.09
C GLN A 246 9.06 4.68 2.25
N ASN A 247 8.84 4.14 1.05
CA ASN A 247 7.70 4.46 0.21
C ASN A 247 6.38 4.16 0.93
N PHE A 248 6.21 2.94 1.41
CA PHE A 248 5.04 2.54 2.18
C PHE A 248 4.78 3.48 3.36
N ARG A 249 5.80 3.78 4.15
CA ARG A 249 5.70 4.72 5.26
C ARG A 249 5.15 6.07 4.78
N LYS A 250 5.71 6.63 3.71
CA LYS A 250 5.26 7.89 3.12
C LYS A 250 3.79 7.81 2.71
N GLN A 251 3.37 6.74 2.03
CA GLN A 251 1.99 6.58 1.59
C GLN A 251 1.00 6.44 2.76
N ILE A 252 1.39 5.75 3.83
CA ILE A 252 0.59 5.68 5.08
C ILE A 252 0.48 7.07 5.73
N GLU A 253 1.58 7.82 5.84
CA GLU A 253 1.59 9.17 6.43
C GLU A 253 0.76 10.17 5.60
N MET A 254 0.64 9.94 4.29
CA MET A 254 -0.20 10.71 3.37
C MET A 254 -1.66 10.22 3.28
N ASN A 255 -2.07 9.23 4.07
CA ASN A 255 -3.37 8.55 4.02
C ASN A 255 -3.71 7.91 2.65
N ARG A 256 -2.69 7.63 1.82
CA ARG A 256 -2.86 6.95 0.51
C ARG A 256 -2.89 5.42 0.62
N VAL A 257 -2.53 4.86 1.75
CA VAL A 257 -2.70 3.42 2.04
C VAL A 257 -3.43 3.29 3.37
N LYS A 258 -4.49 2.52 3.38
CA LYS A 258 -5.34 2.26 4.54
C LYS A 258 -5.26 0.77 4.89
N ILE A 259 -4.72 0.47 6.03
CA ILE A 259 -4.64 -0.88 6.58
C ILE A 259 -5.80 -1.06 7.56
N ASN A 260 -6.70 -1.98 7.26
CA ASN A 260 -7.92 -2.22 8.03
C ASN A 260 -7.87 -3.52 8.82
N ASP A 261 -7.16 -4.54 8.34
CA ASP A 261 -7.10 -5.84 9.00
C ASP A 261 -6.23 -5.80 10.27
N ILE A 262 -6.74 -6.36 11.36
CA ILE A 262 -6.06 -6.37 12.67
C ILE A 262 -4.78 -7.23 12.64
N GLU A 263 -4.71 -8.30 11.84
CA GLU A 263 -3.54 -9.17 11.77
C GLU A 263 -2.42 -8.46 11.01
N THR A 264 -2.72 -7.78 9.90
CA THR A 264 -1.78 -6.90 9.20
C THR A 264 -1.22 -5.81 10.12
N VAL A 265 -2.09 -5.21 10.95
CA VAL A 265 -1.69 -4.18 11.94
C VAL A 265 -0.80 -4.77 13.04
N GLN A 266 -1.02 -6.02 13.44
CA GLN A 266 -0.14 -6.72 14.40
C GLN A 266 1.26 -6.91 13.83
N GLU A 267 1.40 -7.40 12.60
CA GLU A 267 2.71 -7.51 11.93
C GLU A 267 3.38 -6.14 11.77
N ALA A 268 2.64 -5.13 11.27
CA ALA A 268 3.15 -3.77 11.13
C ALA A 268 3.71 -3.20 12.44
N SER A 269 3.11 -3.57 13.57
CA SER A 269 3.52 -3.11 14.90
C SER A 269 4.87 -3.68 15.38
N LEU A 270 5.31 -4.77 14.77
CA LEU A 270 6.56 -5.48 15.07
C LEU A 270 7.56 -5.38 13.93
N PHE A 271 7.21 -4.69 12.83
CA PHE A 271 8.05 -4.56 11.65
C PHE A 271 8.95 -3.33 11.72
N GLY A 272 10.22 -3.50 11.41
CA GLY A 272 11.17 -2.38 11.47
C GLY A 272 12.59 -2.77 11.11
N VAL A 273 13.54 -1.93 11.50
CA VAL A 273 14.96 -2.16 11.24
C VAL A 273 15.52 -3.19 12.21
N LEU A 274 16.07 -4.26 11.70
CA LEU A 274 16.73 -5.32 12.44
C LEU A 274 18.17 -4.92 12.81
N ARG A 275 18.80 -5.71 13.67
CA ARG A 275 20.19 -5.46 14.13
C ARG A 275 21.24 -5.42 13.01
N ASN A 276 20.98 -6.11 11.91
CA ASN A 276 21.84 -6.13 10.72
C ASN A 276 21.57 -4.95 9.75
N GLY A 277 20.65 -4.03 10.09
CA GLY A 277 20.26 -2.88 9.27
C GLY A 277 19.23 -3.18 8.20
N SER A 278 18.80 -4.42 8.01
CA SER A 278 17.69 -4.76 7.09
C SER A 278 16.33 -4.50 7.74
N TYR A 279 15.28 -4.37 6.93
CA TYR A 279 13.91 -4.34 7.42
C TYR A 279 13.34 -5.76 7.56
N GLY A 280 12.54 -6.00 8.59
CA GLY A 280 11.87 -7.25 8.84
C GLY A 280 11.09 -7.27 10.15
N ALA A 281 10.40 -8.37 10.44
CA ALA A 281 9.75 -8.59 11.71
C ALA A 281 10.78 -8.72 12.84
N GLN A 282 10.58 -7.98 13.93
CA GLN A 282 11.39 -8.13 15.15
C GLN A 282 10.99 -9.37 15.94
N MET A 283 9.75 -9.82 15.77
CA MET A 283 9.19 -11.06 16.29
C MET A 283 8.07 -11.54 15.37
N GLY A 284 7.91 -12.86 15.21
CA GLY A 284 6.83 -13.46 14.40
C GLY A 284 7.12 -13.38 12.89
N HIS A 285 6.07 -13.18 12.12
CA HIS A 285 6.07 -13.13 10.66
C HIS A 285 5.92 -11.69 10.15
N ASP A 286 6.32 -11.44 8.91
CA ASP A 286 6.15 -10.16 8.20
C ASP A 286 5.54 -10.35 6.80
N ASP A 287 4.93 -11.49 6.53
CA ASP A 287 4.46 -11.86 5.20
C ASP A 287 3.28 -10.98 4.75
N ILE A 288 2.31 -10.72 5.66
CA ILE A 288 1.14 -9.87 5.34
C ILE A 288 1.55 -8.40 5.20
N ILE A 289 2.37 -7.89 6.11
CA ILE A 289 2.80 -6.48 6.00
C ILE A 289 3.73 -6.27 4.80
N MET A 290 4.52 -7.27 4.40
CA MET A 290 5.36 -7.17 3.22
C MET A 290 4.54 -7.06 1.93
N THR A 291 3.43 -7.77 1.80
CA THR A 291 2.51 -7.60 0.67
C THR A 291 1.86 -6.21 0.67
N ALA A 292 1.53 -5.64 1.83
CA ALA A 292 1.05 -4.25 1.91
C ALA A 292 2.15 -3.23 1.52
N ILE A 293 3.41 -3.50 1.87
CA ILE A 293 4.54 -2.66 1.47
C ILE A 293 4.73 -2.70 -0.05
N THR A 294 4.72 -3.88 -0.66
CA THR A 294 4.90 -4.04 -2.11
C THR A 294 3.73 -3.50 -2.92
N ALA A 295 2.51 -3.49 -2.37
CA ALA A 295 1.33 -2.89 -3.00
C ALA A 295 1.55 -1.40 -3.35
N THR A 296 2.38 -0.67 -2.60
CA THR A 296 2.63 0.75 -2.87
C THR A 296 3.38 1.03 -4.17
N GLU A 297 4.03 0.02 -4.76
CA GLU A 297 4.68 0.15 -6.06
C GLU A 297 3.65 0.31 -7.21
N PHE A 298 2.38 0.02 -6.95
CA PHE A 298 1.30 0.27 -7.89
C PHE A 298 1.15 1.75 -8.24
N PHE A 299 1.33 2.65 -7.29
CA PHE A 299 1.24 4.09 -7.52
C PHE A 299 2.18 4.64 -8.61
N GLY A 300 3.22 3.90 -8.95
CA GLY A 300 4.18 4.26 -10.00
C GLY A 300 3.93 3.55 -11.35
N THR A 301 2.77 2.93 -11.55
CA THR A 301 2.45 2.19 -12.78
C THR A 301 1.47 2.96 -13.67
N THR A 302 1.49 2.67 -14.98
CA THR A 302 0.49 3.17 -15.93
C THR A 302 -0.90 2.64 -15.59
N ASP A 303 -0.99 1.37 -15.17
CA ASP A 303 -2.27 0.75 -14.78
C ASP A 303 -2.95 1.49 -13.62
N TYR A 304 -2.17 2.04 -12.67
CA TYR A 304 -2.73 2.90 -11.63
C TYR A 304 -3.29 4.20 -12.21
N ALA A 305 -2.58 4.82 -13.14
CA ALA A 305 -3.05 6.05 -13.78
C ALA A 305 -4.33 5.79 -14.56
N ASP A 306 -4.39 4.71 -15.33
CA ASP A 306 -5.58 4.30 -16.09
C ASP A 306 -6.79 4.11 -15.16
N TYR A 307 -6.61 3.42 -14.02
CA TYR A 307 -7.67 3.24 -13.02
C TYR A 307 -8.17 4.56 -12.43
N VAL A 308 -7.26 5.48 -12.13
CA VAL A 308 -7.64 6.79 -11.61
C VAL A 308 -8.39 7.62 -12.66
N GLU A 309 -8.00 7.56 -13.94
CA GLU A 309 -8.71 8.25 -15.02
C GLU A 309 -10.15 7.75 -15.13
N GLU A 310 -10.37 6.43 -15.14
CA GLU A 310 -11.71 5.87 -15.20
C GLU A 310 -12.54 6.20 -13.94
N LEU A 311 -11.91 6.25 -12.77
CA LEU A 311 -12.58 6.67 -11.54
C LEU A 311 -12.94 8.17 -11.56
N LEU A 312 -12.11 9.02 -12.15
CA LEU A 312 -12.39 10.45 -12.29
C LEU A 312 -13.57 10.73 -13.21
N ASP A 313 -13.82 9.88 -14.20
CA ASP A 313 -14.97 10.00 -15.11
C ASP A 313 -16.31 9.73 -14.42
N VAL A 314 -16.31 9.00 -13.32
CA VAL A 314 -17.52 8.60 -12.58
C VAL A 314 -17.63 9.22 -11.17
N ILE A 315 -16.61 9.96 -10.74
CA ILE A 315 -16.59 10.60 -9.42
C ILE A 315 -17.68 11.68 -9.30
N GLU A 316 -18.23 11.87 -8.10
CA GLU A 316 -19.20 12.93 -7.82
C GLU A 316 -18.60 14.32 -8.08
N PRO A 317 -19.34 15.21 -8.78
CA PRO A 317 -18.83 16.54 -9.14
C PRO A 317 -18.31 17.36 -7.95
N GLU A 318 -18.96 17.28 -6.79
CA GLU A 318 -18.57 17.99 -5.58
C GLU A 318 -17.19 17.50 -5.06
N LYS A 319 -16.92 16.23 -5.15
CA LYS A 319 -15.62 15.65 -4.77
C LYS A 319 -14.53 16.03 -5.75
N PHE A 320 -14.82 16.03 -7.04
CA PHE A 320 -13.90 16.49 -8.08
C PHE A 320 -13.51 17.96 -7.87
N GLU A 321 -14.50 18.84 -7.65
CA GLU A 321 -14.26 20.25 -7.34
C GLU A 321 -13.38 20.45 -6.09
N LEU A 322 -13.60 19.63 -5.05
CA LEU A 322 -12.77 19.68 -3.84
C LEU A 322 -11.31 19.33 -4.14
N MET A 323 -11.08 18.28 -4.94
CA MET A 323 -9.72 17.88 -5.37
C MET A 323 -9.04 19.01 -6.17
N GLU A 324 -9.74 19.63 -7.11
CA GLU A 324 -9.22 20.77 -7.89
C GLU A 324 -8.88 21.96 -7.00
N GLN A 325 -9.75 22.31 -6.06
CA GLN A 325 -9.52 23.41 -5.13
C GLN A 325 -8.24 23.18 -4.30
N VAL A 326 -7.98 21.95 -3.85
CA VAL A 326 -6.79 21.63 -3.08
C VAL A 326 -5.55 21.59 -3.96
N LEU A 327 -5.65 21.00 -5.17
CA LEU A 327 -4.56 20.91 -6.13
C LEU A 327 -4.04 22.29 -6.55
N TYR A 328 -4.94 23.24 -6.79
CA TYR A 328 -4.59 24.58 -7.28
C TYR A 328 -4.53 25.66 -6.18
N LYS A 329 -4.65 25.29 -4.91
CA LYS A 329 -4.69 26.22 -3.78
C LYS A 329 -3.48 27.16 -3.69
N ASP A 330 -2.30 26.66 -4.08
CA ASP A 330 -1.03 27.40 -4.01
C ASP A 330 -0.54 27.91 -5.38
N THR A 331 -1.34 27.70 -6.44
CA THR A 331 -1.01 28.23 -7.76
C THR A 331 -1.77 29.52 -8.02
N ASP A 332 -1.10 30.66 -7.90
CA ASP A 332 -1.57 31.97 -8.38
C ASP A 332 -1.69 32.05 -9.93
N VAL A 333 -1.88 30.92 -10.58
CA VAL A 333 -1.94 30.81 -12.04
C VAL A 333 -3.36 30.49 -12.48
N GLN A 334 -4.17 31.55 -12.67
CA GLN A 334 -5.27 31.50 -13.63
C GLN A 334 -4.67 31.33 -15.04
N GLY A 335 -4.58 30.14 -15.53
CA GLY A 335 -4.15 29.87 -16.91
C GLY A 335 -4.38 28.41 -17.24
N ASP A 336 -5.10 28.18 -18.33
CA ASP A 336 -5.39 26.89 -18.93
C ASP A 336 -4.16 25.95 -18.93
N LEU A 337 -4.06 25.11 -17.93
CA LEU A 337 -3.10 24.01 -17.90
C LEU A 337 -3.83 22.72 -18.28
N GLN A 338 -3.86 22.45 -19.57
CA GLN A 338 -4.06 21.12 -20.10
C GLN A 338 -2.76 20.33 -19.79
N TYR A 339 -2.77 19.54 -18.71
CA TYR A 339 -1.65 18.63 -18.43
C TYR A 339 -1.71 17.46 -19.39
N ASP A 340 -0.67 17.30 -20.15
CA ASP A 340 -0.43 16.08 -20.93
C ASP A 340 0.14 15.03 -19.97
N ILE A 341 -0.65 13.99 -19.69
CA ILE A 341 -0.40 12.92 -18.69
C ILE A 341 0.93 12.20 -18.95
N TYR A 342 1.42 12.23 -20.19
CA TYR A 342 2.62 11.54 -20.63
C TYR A 342 3.95 12.24 -20.25
N ASP A 343 3.92 13.47 -19.75
CA ASP A 343 5.13 14.20 -19.35
C ASP A 343 5.59 13.91 -17.91
N LEU A 344 4.84 13.09 -17.14
CA LEU A 344 5.11 12.78 -15.74
C LEU A 344 5.47 11.30 -15.46
N LEU A 345 5.53 10.46 -16.49
CA LEU A 345 6.00 9.07 -16.46
C LEU A 345 7.38 8.96 -17.14
#